data_84dd7e22a388fd591f77ab3cb58ad0df
#
_entry.id   84dd7e22a388fd591f77ab3cb58ad0df
#
_cell.length_a   1.000
_cell.length_b   1.000
_cell.length_c   1.000
_cell.angle_alpha   90.00
_cell.angle_beta   90.00
_cell.angle_gamma   90.00
#
_symmetry.space_group_name_H-M   'P 1'
#
loop_
_entity.id
_entity.type
_entity.pdbx_description
1 polymer ?
#
loop_
_entity_poly.entity_id
_entity_poly.type
_entity_poly.pdbx_seq_one_letter_code
_entity_poly.pdbx_strand_id
1 'polypeptide(L)'
;MFKPVIRRPRKDGFFQVYIRVMQNRKPGYIKTDKVVTKDYLDKNNDITDPFVNEYCMRRILRFTELLNRVDSSKWTVKQIIEYVTKEDEDLCFSDYAHLHINRMIDNGQLRNAKNYKLALQHMERFAGTTRVMFGQLTSTFVNLWVQSLEQTHRAKEMYPVCMRQVFRAAVAEYNDYDNGVIRIKTNPWGKVKIPQADRTAKIAISPEECRVFFAAPLPETKMIDPLPEIGRDVSKMILCLAGINTVDLFEMKKENYRNGCLCYNRAKTKKTRTDDAYIAMRVEPVIQPLMEKYLAEPNDPYLFRFHKRFCDSDSFCAGVNNGIKQICRSLGIPKEKQYRAYTFRHTWGTVAQNDCGATIDEVAFAMNHSHGRTITRGYIKLDFSPAWELNAKVIDFIFFSTAKSKQGLAHDVEERKDTMFRIAPKYMIYARAYYRGEVLAEVSDIGFSNIDEVIARLAAKLPDTIPDRCAVQFRIKNVDTDREAVYERTKGKGF
;
A
#
# COMPACT_ATOMS: atom_id res chain seq x y z
N MET A 1 13.97 40.80 29.02
CA MET A 1 13.18 40.83 30.27
C MET A 1 11.74 41.26 29.93
N PHE A 2 10.75 40.62 30.52
CA PHE A 2 9.35 40.90 30.28
C PHE A 2 8.72 41.67 31.46
N LYS A 3 7.82 42.64 31.21
CA LYS A 3 7.06 43.34 32.22
C LYS A 3 5.69 43.69 31.67
N PRO A 4 4.56 43.47 32.42
CA PRO A 4 3.26 44.00 32.05
C PRO A 4 3.29 45.54 32.11
N VAL A 5 2.72 46.18 31.11
CA VAL A 5 2.67 47.65 31.02
C VAL A 5 1.39 48.10 30.32
N ILE A 6 0.97 49.33 30.59
CA ILE A 6 -0.05 50.02 29.82
C ILE A 6 0.55 51.04 28.88
N ARG A 7 -0.21 51.50 27.90
CA ARG A 7 0.14 52.61 27.00
C ARG A 7 -0.99 53.67 27.06
N ARG A 8 -1.03 54.56 26.13
CA ARG A 8 -2.04 55.63 26.07
C ARG A 8 -3.46 55.05 26.23
N PRO A 9 -4.34 55.78 26.95
CA PRO A 9 -5.75 55.34 27.12
C PRO A 9 -6.45 55.27 25.76
N ARG A 10 -7.37 54.36 25.66
CA ARG A 10 -8.29 54.24 24.52
C ARG A 10 -9.36 55.32 24.60
N LYS A 11 -10.07 55.58 23.51
CA LYS A 11 -11.17 56.55 23.47
C LYS A 11 -12.32 56.25 24.47
N ASP A 12 -12.42 54.99 24.89
CA ASP A 12 -13.41 54.50 25.85
C ASP A 12 -12.95 54.61 27.32
N GLY A 13 -11.80 55.20 27.58
CA GLY A 13 -11.26 55.42 28.94
C GLY A 13 -10.50 54.22 29.51
N PHE A 14 -10.47 53.07 28.82
CA PHE A 14 -9.70 51.90 29.24
C PHE A 14 -8.26 51.99 28.78
N PHE A 15 -7.37 51.29 29.49
CA PHE A 15 -5.97 51.14 29.12
C PHE A 15 -5.73 49.75 28.57
N GLN A 16 -5.25 49.65 27.34
CA GLN A 16 -4.84 48.39 26.76
C GLN A 16 -3.57 47.87 27.41
N VAL A 17 -3.58 46.62 27.88
CA VAL A 17 -2.44 45.97 28.52
C VAL A 17 -1.55 45.38 27.46
N TYR A 18 -0.23 45.53 27.66
CA TYR A 18 0.84 44.98 26.85
C TYR A 18 1.85 44.27 27.73
N ILE A 19 2.54 43.28 27.20
CA ILE A 19 3.77 42.74 27.79
C ILE A 19 4.95 43.39 27.06
N ARG A 20 5.70 44.25 27.76
CA ARG A 20 6.90 44.87 27.26
C ARG A 20 8.03 43.86 27.25
N VAL A 21 8.74 43.75 26.12
CA VAL A 21 9.95 42.97 25.90
C VAL A 21 11.14 43.91 25.80
N MET A 22 12.21 43.69 26.55
CA MET A 22 13.43 44.46 26.47
C MET A 22 14.58 43.56 26.03
N GLN A 23 15.25 43.89 24.94
CA GLN A 23 16.46 43.21 24.47
C GLN A 23 17.46 44.27 23.95
N ASN A 24 18.72 44.19 24.40
CA ASN A 24 19.79 45.12 23.99
C ASN A 24 19.36 46.61 24.11
N ARG A 25 18.69 46.96 25.22
CA ARG A 25 18.14 48.30 25.53
C ARG A 25 17.04 48.81 24.55
N LYS A 26 16.55 47.95 23.65
CA LYS A 26 15.44 48.29 22.74
C LYS A 26 14.13 47.67 23.25
N PRO A 27 13.05 48.48 23.36
CA PRO A 27 11.76 47.95 23.78
C PRO A 27 10.93 47.39 22.60
N GLY A 28 10.16 46.36 22.86
CA GLY A 28 9.06 45.87 22.04
C GLY A 28 7.82 45.60 22.89
N TYR A 29 6.67 45.40 22.27
CA TYR A 29 5.40 45.27 22.96
C TYR A 29 4.56 44.17 22.35
N ILE A 30 4.10 43.24 23.18
CA ILE A 30 3.15 42.20 22.80
C ILE A 30 1.78 42.67 23.32
N LYS A 31 0.85 42.88 22.40
CA LYS A 31 -0.52 43.26 22.76
C LYS A 31 -1.23 42.04 23.40
N THR A 32 -1.94 42.28 24.51
CA THR A 32 -2.81 41.28 25.14
C THR A 32 -4.28 41.59 24.79
N ASP A 33 -5.18 40.65 25.15
CA ASP A 33 -6.64 40.86 25.08
C ASP A 33 -7.22 41.58 26.32
N LYS A 34 -6.39 41.89 27.30
CA LYS A 34 -6.79 42.51 28.56
C LYS A 34 -6.72 44.04 28.51
N VAL A 35 -7.64 44.64 29.23
CA VAL A 35 -7.73 46.10 29.46
C VAL A 35 -7.93 46.33 30.95
N VAL A 36 -7.49 47.49 31.44
CA VAL A 36 -7.70 47.94 32.83
C VAL A 36 -8.26 49.35 32.88
N THR A 37 -9.03 49.69 33.93
CA THR A 37 -9.47 51.06 34.22
C THR A 37 -8.38 51.79 35.02
N LYS A 38 -8.56 53.12 35.18
CA LYS A 38 -7.63 53.96 35.95
C LYS A 38 -7.54 53.54 37.43
N ASP A 39 -8.64 53.01 37.99
CA ASP A 39 -8.69 52.58 39.39
C ASP A 39 -7.83 51.39 39.74
N TYR A 40 -7.47 50.61 38.72
CA TYR A 40 -6.53 49.46 38.81
C TYR A 40 -5.11 49.79 38.41
N LEU A 41 -4.71 51.08 38.55
CA LEU A 41 -3.35 51.54 38.33
C LEU A 41 -2.82 52.20 39.59
N ASP A 42 -1.59 51.93 39.95
CA ASP A 42 -0.88 52.60 41.06
C ASP A 42 -0.32 53.98 40.61
N LYS A 43 0.32 54.69 41.55
CA LYS A 43 0.99 55.98 41.32
C LYS A 43 2.07 55.93 40.26
N ASN A 44 2.60 54.75 39.95
CA ASN A 44 3.65 54.52 38.96
C ASN A 44 3.07 54.01 37.63
N ASN A 45 1.77 53.95 37.48
CA ASN A 45 1.03 53.30 36.36
C ASN A 45 1.34 51.81 36.23
N ASP A 46 1.71 51.13 37.29
CA ASP A 46 1.80 49.66 37.33
C ASP A 46 0.36 49.09 37.58
N ILE A 47 0.09 47.93 36.97
CA ILE A 47 -1.23 47.30 37.02
C ILE A 47 -1.42 46.64 38.39
N THR A 48 -2.52 46.99 39.08
CA THR A 48 -2.89 46.46 40.40
C THR A 48 -4.01 45.41 40.32
N ASP A 49 -4.69 45.26 39.18
CA ASP A 49 -5.75 44.25 38.98
C ASP A 49 -5.17 42.83 39.15
N PRO A 50 -5.59 42.02 40.15
CA PRO A 50 -5.06 40.70 40.41
C PRO A 50 -5.24 39.73 39.26
N PHE A 51 -6.39 39.76 38.58
CA PHE A 51 -6.69 38.84 37.46
C PHE A 51 -5.84 39.16 36.22
N VAL A 52 -5.69 40.44 35.91
CA VAL A 52 -4.83 40.89 34.80
C VAL A 52 -3.35 40.61 35.08
N ASN A 53 -2.91 40.82 36.31
CA ASN A 53 -1.57 40.50 36.76
C ASN A 53 -1.27 39.00 36.67
N GLU A 54 -2.16 38.16 37.20
CA GLU A 54 -2.02 36.71 37.11
C GLU A 54 -1.96 36.25 35.65
N TYR A 55 -2.84 36.73 34.78
CA TYR A 55 -2.84 36.45 33.37
C TYR A 55 -1.48 36.83 32.70
N CYS A 56 -1.00 38.04 32.96
CA CYS A 56 0.26 38.52 32.43
C CYS A 56 1.47 37.70 32.95
N MET A 57 1.48 37.36 34.23
CA MET A 57 2.53 36.59 34.87
C MET A 57 2.61 35.15 34.31
N ARG A 58 1.46 34.49 34.09
CA ARG A 58 1.43 33.15 33.43
C ARG A 58 2.05 33.23 32.03
N ARG A 59 1.71 34.25 31.23
CA ARG A 59 2.31 34.43 29.90
C ARG A 59 3.80 34.75 29.96
N ILE A 60 4.22 35.60 30.88
CA ILE A 60 5.63 35.96 31.07
C ILE A 60 6.44 34.72 31.48
N LEU A 61 5.95 33.89 32.39
CA LEU A 61 6.59 32.65 32.79
C LEU A 61 6.79 31.75 31.55
N ARG A 62 5.75 31.55 30.76
CA ARG A 62 5.83 30.76 29.52
C ARG A 62 6.83 31.34 28.53
N PHE A 63 6.83 32.65 28.28
CA PHE A 63 7.80 33.30 27.40
C PHE A 63 9.23 33.14 27.88
N THR A 64 9.44 33.20 29.20
CA THR A 64 10.73 33.00 29.83
C THR A 64 11.23 31.57 29.68
N GLU A 65 10.34 30.60 29.90
CA GLU A 65 10.64 29.17 29.69
C GLU A 65 11.05 28.89 28.24
N LEU A 66 10.36 29.52 27.27
CA LEU A 66 10.69 29.39 25.86
C LEU A 66 12.06 29.95 25.53
N LEU A 67 12.37 31.14 25.99
CA LEU A 67 13.66 31.78 25.75
C LEU A 67 14.82 31.09 26.45
N ASN A 68 14.57 30.44 27.60
CA ASN A 68 15.60 29.65 28.29
C ASN A 68 16.05 28.38 27.53
N ARG A 69 15.29 27.98 26.49
CA ARG A 69 15.61 26.82 25.65
C ARG A 69 16.48 27.15 24.46
N VAL A 70 16.70 28.45 24.17
CA VAL A 70 17.43 28.90 22.99
C VAL A 70 18.44 29.99 23.37
N ASP A 71 19.55 30.07 22.64
CA ASP A 71 20.46 31.21 22.76
C ASP A 71 19.90 32.42 22.00
N SER A 72 19.16 33.26 22.74
CA SER A 72 18.57 34.49 22.19
C SER A 72 19.46 35.73 22.36
N SER A 73 20.73 35.58 22.80
CA SER A 73 21.63 36.71 23.09
C SER A 73 21.85 37.67 21.93
N LYS A 74 21.89 37.15 20.69
CA LYS A 74 22.08 37.90 19.46
C LYS A 74 20.78 38.33 18.76
N TRP A 75 19.62 37.95 19.33
CA TRP A 75 18.34 38.24 18.68
C TRP A 75 17.91 39.70 18.86
N THR A 76 17.20 40.19 17.84
CA THR A 76 16.48 41.47 17.95
C THR A 76 15.19 41.28 18.74
N VAL A 77 14.66 42.39 19.30
CA VAL A 77 13.35 42.38 20.01
C VAL A 77 12.25 41.82 19.10
N LYS A 78 12.29 42.12 17.78
CA LYS A 78 11.31 41.64 16.82
C LYS A 78 11.36 40.11 16.69
N GLN A 79 12.54 39.51 16.61
CA GLN A 79 12.73 38.08 16.55
C GLN A 79 12.26 37.38 17.83
N ILE A 80 12.54 38.00 19.00
CA ILE A 80 12.03 37.48 20.29
C ILE A 80 10.50 37.47 20.30
N ILE A 81 9.86 38.57 19.92
CA ILE A 81 8.40 38.68 19.88
C ILE A 81 7.82 37.65 18.90
N GLU A 82 8.35 37.56 17.70
CA GLU A 82 7.94 36.56 16.71
C GLU A 82 8.07 35.13 17.24
N TYR A 83 9.17 34.82 17.92
CA TYR A 83 9.43 33.50 18.47
C TYR A 83 8.42 33.13 19.58
N VAL A 84 8.25 34.00 20.59
CA VAL A 84 7.39 33.70 21.75
C VAL A 84 5.89 33.80 21.41
N THR A 85 5.51 34.58 20.40
CA THR A 85 4.11 34.68 19.96
C THR A 85 3.72 33.61 18.95
N LYS A 86 4.67 33.13 18.12
CA LYS A 86 4.39 32.00 17.21
C LYS A 86 4.02 30.71 17.90
N GLU A 87 4.52 30.47 19.12
CA GLU A 87 4.13 29.28 19.90
C GLU A 87 2.69 29.36 20.47
N ASP A 88 2.11 30.55 20.53
CA ASP A 88 0.72 30.73 20.99
C ASP A 88 -0.31 30.56 19.85
N GLU A 89 0.13 30.44 18.59
CA GLU A 89 -0.78 30.09 17.51
C GLU A 89 -1.15 28.62 17.61
N ASP A 90 -2.43 28.35 17.88
CA ASP A 90 -3.01 27.01 17.76
C ASP A 90 -2.84 26.52 16.32
N LEU A 91 -1.90 25.58 16.12
CA LEU A 91 -1.63 25.01 14.81
C LEU A 91 -2.86 24.23 14.34
N CYS A 92 -3.35 24.57 13.16
CA CYS A 92 -4.45 23.87 12.53
C CYS A 92 -3.92 22.68 11.72
N PHE A 93 -4.33 21.48 12.11
CA PHE A 93 -3.97 20.24 11.39
C PHE A 93 -4.61 20.20 10.00
N SER A 94 -5.89 20.64 9.88
CA SER A 94 -6.57 20.66 8.57
C SER A 94 -5.87 21.57 7.58
N ASP A 95 -5.44 22.76 7.99
CA ASP A 95 -4.75 23.71 7.11
C ASP A 95 -3.41 23.11 6.61
N TYR A 96 -2.66 22.46 7.52
CA TYR A 96 -1.43 21.75 7.12
C TYR A 96 -1.70 20.56 6.22
N ALA A 97 -2.76 19.80 6.48
CA ALA A 97 -3.14 18.66 5.65
C ALA A 97 -3.49 19.10 4.23
N HIS A 98 -4.21 20.20 4.06
CA HIS A 98 -4.48 20.80 2.75
C HIS A 98 -3.19 21.22 2.03
N LEU A 99 -2.26 21.87 2.74
CA LEU A 99 -0.96 22.23 2.19
C LEU A 99 -0.18 20.98 1.72
N HIS A 100 -0.15 19.94 2.54
CA HIS A 100 0.52 18.68 2.21
C HIS A 100 -0.12 18.01 0.97
N ILE A 101 -1.45 17.97 0.89
CA ILE A 101 -2.18 17.43 -0.25
C ILE A 101 -1.88 18.22 -1.53
N ASN A 102 -1.84 19.56 -1.45
CA ASN A 102 -1.51 20.41 -2.61
C ASN A 102 -0.07 20.13 -3.10
N ARG A 103 0.90 20.03 -2.19
CA ARG A 103 2.28 19.62 -2.54
C ARG A 103 2.33 18.26 -3.25
N MET A 104 1.47 17.31 -2.85
CA MET A 104 1.36 16.02 -3.55
C MET A 104 0.80 16.17 -4.96
N ILE A 105 -0.18 17.06 -5.16
CA ILE A 105 -0.75 17.37 -6.49
C ILE A 105 0.30 18.00 -7.38
N ASP A 106 1.02 18.98 -6.89
CA ASP A 106 2.09 19.68 -7.62
C ASP A 106 3.22 18.71 -8.03
N ASN A 107 3.48 17.69 -7.20
CA ASN A 107 4.42 16.61 -7.50
C ASN A 107 3.84 15.50 -8.40
N GLY A 108 2.63 15.69 -8.96
CA GLY A 108 1.98 14.74 -9.88
C GLY A 108 1.45 13.47 -9.21
N GLN A 109 1.30 13.45 -7.87
CA GLN A 109 0.80 12.29 -7.10
C GLN A 109 -0.75 12.31 -6.97
N LEU A 110 -1.46 12.60 -8.04
CA LEU A 110 -2.90 12.89 -8.05
C LEU A 110 -3.75 11.80 -7.38
N ARG A 111 -3.49 10.52 -7.73
CA ARG A 111 -4.24 9.39 -7.15
C ARG A 111 -4.03 9.25 -5.65
N ASN A 112 -2.81 9.47 -5.19
CA ASN A 112 -2.48 9.41 -3.77
C ASN A 112 -3.08 10.61 -3.02
N ALA A 113 -2.93 11.82 -3.56
CA ALA A 113 -3.55 13.05 -3.03
C ALA A 113 -5.06 12.91 -2.84
N LYS A 114 -5.77 12.25 -3.77
CA LYS A 114 -7.21 11.93 -3.65
C LYS A 114 -7.52 11.10 -2.39
N ASN A 115 -6.69 10.10 -2.07
CA ASN A 115 -6.87 9.28 -0.86
C ASN A 115 -6.68 10.11 0.41
N TYR A 116 -5.67 10.99 0.44
CA TYR A 116 -5.42 11.89 1.57
C TYR A 116 -6.57 12.90 1.75
N LYS A 117 -7.08 13.46 0.65
CA LYS A 117 -8.25 14.35 0.67
C LYS A 117 -9.49 13.67 1.25
N LEU A 118 -9.78 12.44 0.83
CA LEU A 118 -10.92 11.68 1.36
C LEU A 118 -10.75 11.35 2.84
N ALA A 119 -9.54 11.02 3.28
CA ALA A 119 -9.21 10.74 4.67
C ALA A 119 -9.40 11.99 5.55
N LEU A 120 -8.92 13.15 5.08
CA LEU A 120 -9.10 14.44 5.77
C LEU A 120 -10.57 14.79 5.88
N GLN A 121 -11.33 14.76 4.79
CA GLN A 121 -12.76 15.05 4.79
C GLN A 121 -13.56 14.13 5.74
N HIS A 122 -13.13 12.87 5.87
CA HIS A 122 -13.77 11.95 6.81
C HIS A 122 -13.43 12.33 8.26
N MET A 123 -12.18 12.71 8.55
CA MET A 123 -11.78 13.15 9.89
C MET A 123 -12.50 14.45 10.30
N GLU A 124 -12.59 15.42 9.39
CA GLU A 124 -13.28 16.69 9.61
C GLU A 124 -14.79 16.49 9.88
N ARG A 125 -15.44 15.62 9.11
CA ARG A 125 -16.84 15.25 9.38
C ARG A 125 -17.02 14.60 10.75
N PHE A 126 -16.11 13.72 11.12
CA PHE A 126 -16.12 13.08 12.44
C PHE A 126 -15.90 14.10 13.57
N ALA A 127 -15.03 15.07 13.37
CA ALA A 127 -14.75 16.15 14.30
C ALA A 127 -15.89 17.22 14.38
N GLY A 128 -16.81 17.22 13.40
CA GLY A 128 -17.86 18.25 13.28
C GLY A 128 -17.32 19.62 12.89
N THR A 129 -16.11 19.71 12.34
CA THR A 129 -15.47 20.96 11.94
C THR A 129 -14.53 20.73 10.76
N THR A 130 -14.40 21.75 9.91
CA THR A 130 -13.43 21.77 8.81
C THR A 130 -12.03 22.27 9.23
N ARG A 131 -11.87 22.66 10.51
CA ARG A 131 -10.61 23.13 11.09
C ARG A 131 -10.26 22.34 12.34
N VAL A 132 -9.70 21.17 12.17
CA VAL A 132 -9.20 20.31 13.26
C VAL A 132 -7.85 20.85 13.72
N MET A 133 -7.73 21.19 15.01
CA MET A 133 -6.49 21.71 15.58
C MET A 133 -5.59 20.55 16.06
N PHE A 134 -4.26 20.74 16.06
CA PHE A 134 -3.34 19.73 16.60
C PHE A 134 -3.63 19.38 18.06
N GLY A 135 -4.07 20.34 18.87
CA GLY A 135 -4.45 20.12 20.26
C GLY A 135 -5.69 19.21 20.43
N GLN A 136 -6.57 19.16 19.44
CA GLN A 136 -7.74 18.27 19.44
C GLN A 136 -7.39 16.82 19.10
N LEU A 137 -6.26 16.59 18.41
CA LEU A 137 -5.80 15.25 18.02
C LEU A 137 -5.21 14.53 19.23
N THR A 138 -6.06 14.12 20.16
CA THR A 138 -5.69 13.26 21.28
C THR A 138 -5.72 11.78 20.86
N SER A 139 -5.02 10.90 21.59
CA SER A 139 -5.10 9.44 21.33
C SER A 139 -6.53 8.92 21.45
N THR A 140 -7.35 9.50 22.37
CA THR A 140 -8.77 9.15 22.50
C THR A 140 -9.57 9.55 21.26
N PHE A 141 -9.40 10.79 20.78
CA PHE A 141 -10.05 11.27 19.55
C PHE A 141 -9.70 10.37 18.35
N VAL A 142 -8.40 10.10 18.16
CA VAL A 142 -7.94 9.30 17.02
C VAL A 142 -8.46 7.87 17.10
N ASN A 143 -8.48 7.25 18.29
CA ASN A 143 -9.03 5.90 18.46
C ASN A 143 -10.54 5.85 18.15
N LEU A 144 -11.32 6.81 18.63
CA LEU A 144 -12.76 6.87 18.33
C LEU A 144 -13.01 7.10 16.83
N TRP A 145 -12.20 7.95 16.19
CA TRP A 145 -12.26 8.14 14.75
C TRP A 145 -11.93 6.86 13.98
N VAL A 146 -10.88 6.12 14.38
CA VAL A 146 -10.51 4.83 13.77
C VAL A 146 -11.64 3.81 13.96
N GLN A 147 -12.25 3.72 15.14
CA GLN A 147 -13.41 2.85 15.39
C GLN A 147 -14.60 3.18 14.48
N SER A 148 -14.84 4.46 14.17
CA SER A 148 -15.91 4.86 13.23
C SER A 148 -15.72 4.34 11.81
N LEU A 149 -14.51 3.89 11.46
CA LEU A 149 -14.16 3.31 10.17
C LEU A 149 -14.27 1.78 10.13
N GLU A 150 -14.56 1.10 11.23
CA GLU A 150 -14.47 -0.35 11.40
C GLU A 150 -15.30 -1.13 10.37
N GLN A 151 -16.48 -0.64 10.02
CA GLN A 151 -17.36 -1.25 9.02
C GLN A 151 -16.92 -1.05 7.57
N THR A 152 -15.82 -0.33 7.35
CA THR A 152 -15.30 -0.09 5.99
C THR A 152 -14.24 -1.14 5.64
N HIS A 153 -14.21 -1.61 4.38
CA HIS A 153 -13.25 -2.63 3.95
C HIS A 153 -11.82 -2.13 3.89
N ARG A 154 -11.57 -0.99 3.26
CA ARG A 154 -10.24 -0.45 3.02
C ARG A 154 -9.96 0.84 3.77
N ALA A 155 -10.96 1.67 3.98
CA ALA A 155 -10.77 2.99 4.59
C ALA A 155 -10.30 2.88 6.04
N LYS A 156 -10.68 1.83 6.78
CA LYS A 156 -10.24 1.56 8.16
C LYS A 156 -8.72 1.48 8.34
N GLU A 157 -7.98 1.08 7.31
CA GLU A 157 -6.52 1.11 7.30
C GLU A 157 -6.00 2.37 6.62
N MET A 158 -6.49 2.65 5.40
CA MET A 158 -5.92 3.67 4.52
C MET A 158 -6.06 5.08 5.10
N TYR A 159 -7.23 5.45 5.65
CA TYR A 159 -7.44 6.80 6.16
C TYR A 159 -6.57 7.12 7.37
N PRO A 160 -6.50 6.26 8.41
CA PRO A 160 -5.60 6.50 9.52
C PRO A 160 -4.12 6.54 9.11
N VAL A 161 -3.70 5.71 8.17
CA VAL A 161 -2.33 5.74 7.63
C VAL A 161 -2.05 7.07 6.95
N CYS A 162 -2.96 7.60 6.11
CA CYS A 162 -2.80 8.89 5.45
C CYS A 162 -2.66 10.03 6.48
N MET A 163 -3.56 10.10 7.45
CA MET A 163 -3.55 11.18 8.46
C MET A 163 -2.34 11.07 9.40
N ARG A 164 -1.90 9.86 9.73
CA ARG A 164 -0.65 9.66 10.47
C ARG A 164 0.58 10.16 9.71
N GLN A 165 0.62 9.96 8.39
CA GLN A 165 1.72 10.47 7.55
C GLN A 165 1.71 12.00 7.51
N VAL A 166 0.54 12.64 7.34
CA VAL A 166 0.39 14.10 7.42
C VAL A 166 0.87 14.62 8.77
N PHE A 167 0.45 13.97 9.86
CA PHE A 167 0.87 14.35 11.21
C PHE A 167 2.39 14.27 11.38
N ARG A 168 3.01 13.18 10.90
CA ARG A 168 4.48 13.01 10.96
C ARG A 168 5.20 14.06 10.13
N ALA A 169 4.69 14.39 8.94
CA ALA A 169 5.26 15.43 8.09
C ALA A 169 5.19 16.80 8.78
N ALA A 170 4.06 17.11 9.43
CA ALA A 170 3.91 18.35 10.20
C ALA A 170 4.88 18.42 11.39
N VAL A 171 5.04 17.32 12.12
CA VAL A 171 6.02 17.26 13.23
C VAL A 171 7.43 17.51 12.73
N ALA A 172 7.81 16.89 11.59
CA ALA A 172 9.13 17.07 11.01
C ALA A 172 9.37 18.51 10.50
N GLU A 173 8.32 19.21 10.05
CA GLU A 173 8.43 20.57 9.52
C GLU A 173 8.34 21.65 10.62
N TYR A 174 7.52 21.42 11.64
CA TYR A 174 7.26 22.42 12.68
C TYR A 174 8.14 22.28 13.92
N ASN A 175 8.67 21.10 14.18
CA ASN A 175 9.58 20.87 15.30
C ASN A 175 11.03 20.93 14.81
N ASP A 176 11.84 21.72 15.50
CA ASP A 176 13.28 21.79 15.32
C ASP A 176 13.94 21.28 16.61
N TYR A 177 14.27 20.00 16.60
CA TYR A 177 14.84 19.33 17.77
C TYR A 177 16.28 19.79 18.05
N ASP A 178 17.03 20.21 17.02
CA ASP A 178 18.41 20.67 17.14
C ASP A 178 18.49 22.00 17.90
N ASN A 179 17.48 22.85 17.70
CA ASN A 179 17.35 24.15 18.38
C ASN A 179 16.34 24.11 19.54
N GLY A 180 15.83 22.93 19.92
CA GLY A 180 14.89 22.76 21.03
C GLY A 180 13.49 23.33 20.81
N VAL A 181 13.12 23.66 19.60
CA VAL A 181 11.78 24.19 19.25
C VAL A 181 10.82 23.04 19.02
N ILE A 182 9.89 22.83 19.95
CA ILE A 182 8.86 21.79 19.87
C ILE A 182 7.50 22.46 19.83
N ARG A 183 6.95 22.68 18.64
CA ARG A 183 5.60 23.28 18.44
C ARG A 183 4.48 22.25 18.58
N ILE A 184 4.68 21.04 18.08
CA ILE A 184 3.74 19.92 18.23
C ILE A 184 4.30 18.99 19.31
N LYS A 185 3.70 19.06 20.50
CA LYS A 185 4.18 18.33 21.71
C LYS A 185 3.53 16.97 21.88
N THR A 186 2.42 16.71 21.20
CA THR A 186 1.62 15.49 21.33
C THR A 186 1.99 14.46 20.28
N ASN A 187 1.90 13.17 20.63
CA ASN A 187 1.98 12.07 19.67
C ASN A 187 0.77 11.15 19.88
N PRO A 188 -0.38 11.50 19.32
CA PRO A 188 -1.61 10.71 19.49
C PRO A 188 -1.50 9.30 18.91
N TRP A 189 -0.67 9.12 17.88
CA TRP A 189 -0.53 7.88 17.13
C TRP A 189 0.24 6.77 17.85
N GLY A 190 1.00 7.11 18.90
CA GLY A 190 1.77 6.13 19.68
C GLY A 190 0.92 5.08 20.39
N LYS A 191 -0.35 5.41 20.70
CA LYS A 191 -1.31 4.54 21.39
C LYS A 191 -2.47 4.09 20.50
N VAL A 192 -2.37 4.30 19.18
CA VAL A 192 -3.43 3.96 18.22
C VAL A 192 -3.04 2.73 17.41
N LYS A 193 -3.83 1.67 17.50
CA LYS A 193 -3.71 0.49 16.66
C LYS A 193 -4.58 0.66 15.41
N ILE A 194 -3.94 0.77 14.25
CA ILE A 194 -4.63 0.87 12.97
C ILE A 194 -5.04 -0.54 12.51
N PRO A 195 -6.35 -0.78 12.24
CA PRO A 195 -6.81 -2.06 11.71
C PRO A 195 -6.24 -2.34 10.33
N GLN A 196 -6.07 -3.60 9.98
CA GLN A 196 -5.74 -3.98 8.61
C GLN A 196 -6.99 -3.95 7.73
N ALA A 197 -6.83 -3.56 6.46
CA ALA A 197 -7.89 -3.66 5.47
C ALA A 197 -8.31 -5.11 5.25
N ASP A 198 -9.58 -5.32 4.92
CA ASP A 198 -10.08 -6.65 4.61
C ASP A 198 -9.36 -7.19 3.37
N ARG A 199 -8.97 -8.45 3.45
CA ARG A 199 -8.39 -9.13 2.30
C ARG A 199 -9.48 -9.32 1.25
N THR A 200 -9.37 -8.63 0.13
CA THR A 200 -10.20 -8.90 -1.04
C THR A 200 -9.86 -10.28 -1.60
N ALA A 201 -10.87 -11.13 -1.77
CA ALA A 201 -10.69 -12.38 -2.47
C ALA A 201 -10.15 -12.11 -3.88
N LYS A 202 -9.03 -12.73 -4.20
CA LYS A 202 -8.45 -12.68 -5.54
C LYS A 202 -9.21 -13.72 -6.38
N ILE A 203 -10.00 -13.23 -7.34
CA ILE A 203 -10.73 -14.11 -8.26
C ILE A 203 -9.79 -14.44 -9.41
N ALA A 204 -9.41 -15.69 -9.53
CA ALA A 204 -8.86 -16.31 -10.73
C ALA A 204 -9.90 -17.28 -11.28
N ILE A 205 -9.99 -17.39 -12.59
CA ILE A 205 -10.93 -18.29 -13.27
C ILE A 205 -10.17 -19.43 -13.96
N SER A 206 -10.86 -20.54 -14.17
CA SER A 206 -10.25 -21.71 -14.82
C SER A 206 -10.00 -21.46 -16.32
N PRO A 207 -9.14 -22.25 -16.98
CA PRO A 207 -8.95 -22.18 -18.42
C PRO A 207 -10.27 -22.40 -19.19
N GLU A 208 -11.15 -23.26 -18.69
CA GLU A 208 -12.48 -23.51 -19.26
C GLU A 208 -13.35 -22.26 -19.17
N GLU A 209 -13.42 -21.63 -18.01
CA GLU A 209 -14.17 -20.39 -17.82
C GLU A 209 -13.61 -19.27 -18.71
N CYS A 210 -12.27 -19.21 -18.90
CA CYS A 210 -11.66 -18.29 -19.88
C CYS A 210 -12.20 -18.54 -21.29
N ARG A 211 -12.18 -19.80 -21.75
CA ARG A 211 -12.68 -20.16 -23.09
C ARG A 211 -14.14 -19.78 -23.26
N VAL A 212 -15.00 -20.10 -22.30
CA VAL A 212 -16.41 -19.73 -22.29
C VAL A 212 -16.59 -18.21 -22.35
N PHE A 213 -15.83 -17.45 -21.55
CA PHE A 213 -15.90 -15.99 -21.54
C PHE A 213 -15.49 -15.38 -22.89
N PHE A 214 -14.40 -15.84 -23.49
CA PHE A 214 -13.91 -15.31 -24.76
C PHE A 214 -14.73 -15.76 -25.98
N ALA A 215 -15.42 -16.87 -25.88
CA ALA A 215 -16.35 -17.38 -26.90
C ALA A 215 -17.79 -16.83 -26.76
N ALA A 216 -18.08 -16.13 -25.67
CA ALA A 216 -19.44 -15.62 -25.42
C ALA A 216 -19.91 -14.69 -26.56
N PRO A 217 -21.16 -14.83 -27.03
CA PRO A 217 -21.74 -13.91 -27.98
C PRO A 217 -21.80 -12.50 -27.34
N LEU A 218 -21.40 -11.51 -28.12
CA LEU A 218 -21.50 -10.13 -27.67
C LEU A 218 -22.93 -9.62 -27.86
N PRO A 219 -23.45 -8.79 -26.95
CA PRO A 219 -24.74 -8.13 -27.15
C PRO A 219 -24.72 -7.30 -28.41
N GLU A 220 -25.77 -7.43 -29.25
CA GLU A 220 -25.92 -6.59 -30.42
C GLU A 220 -26.09 -5.12 -30.03
N THR A 221 -25.37 -4.26 -30.71
CA THR A 221 -25.40 -2.81 -30.47
C THR A 221 -25.03 -2.05 -31.73
N LYS A 222 -25.65 -0.89 -31.92
CA LYS A 222 -25.32 0.03 -33.01
C LYS A 222 -24.09 0.91 -32.72
N MET A 223 -23.49 0.80 -31.53
CA MET A 223 -22.34 1.60 -31.13
C MET A 223 -21.05 1.05 -31.76
N ILE A 224 -20.22 1.95 -32.24
CA ILE A 224 -18.82 1.64 -32.62
C ILE A 224 -18.02 1.34 -31.34
N ASP A 225 -17.23 0.26 -31.34
CA ASP A 225 -16.47 -0.22 -30.21
C ASP A 225 -17.31 -0.34 -28.91
N PRO A 226 -18.33 -1.19 -28.86
CA PRO A 226 -19.17 -1.32 -27.67
C PRO A 226 -18.40 -1.80 -26.48
N LEU A 227 -18.80 -1.38 -25.26
CA LEU A 227 -18.07 -1.73 -24.03
C LEU A 227 -17.87 -3.24 -23.83
N PRO A 228 -18.83 -4.14 -24.15
CA PRO A 228 -18.59 -5.59 -24.05
C PRO A 228 -17.44 -6.06 -24.93
N GLU A 229 -17.33 -5.54 -26.14
CA GLU A 229 -16.28 -5.88 -27.09
C GLU A 229 -14.92 -5.39 -26.57
N ILE A 230 -14.82 -4.11 -26.17
CA ILE A 230 -13.60 -3.57 -25.54
C ILE A 230 -13.26 -4.38 -24.29
N GLY A 231 -14.25 -4.71 -23.45
CA GLY A 231 -14.06 -5.50 -22.23
C GLY A 231 -13.45 -6.87 -22.52
N ARG A 232 -13.97 -7.58 -23.52
CA ARG A 232 -13.46 -8.89 -23.95
C ARG A 232 -12.06 -8.78 -24.55
N ASP A 233 -11.86 -7.86 -25.48
CA ASP A 233 -10.62 -7.75 -26.23
C ASP A 233 -9.46 -7.28 -25.32
N VAL A 234 -9.69 -6.28 -24.47
CA VAL A 234 -8.70 -5.83 -23.49
C VAL A 234 -8.42 -6.92 -22.46
N SER A 235 -9.42 -7.71 -22.03
CA SER A 235 -9.18 -8.86 -21.14
C SER A 235 -8.26 -9.90 -21.79
N LYS A 236 -8.42 -10.15 -23.11
CA LYS A 236 -7.54 -11.05 -23.85
C LYS A 236 -6.12 -10.48 -23.95
N MET A 237 -5.97 -9.17 -24.21
CA MET A 237 -4.66 -8.49 -24.16
C MET A 237 -4.01 -8.62 -22.78
N ILE A 238 -4.76 -8.40 -21.69
CA ILE A 238 -4.24 -8.54 -20.33
C ILE A 238 -3.74 -9.95 -20.10
N LEU A 239 -4.52 -10.96 -20.46
CA LEU A 239 -4.16 -12.35 -20.29
C LEU A 239 -2.92 -12.74 -21.11
N CYS A 240 -2.88 -12.36 -22.38
CA CYS A 240 -1.80 -12.75 -23.31
C CYS A 240 -0.54 -11.89 -23.20
N LEU A 241 -0.53 -10.86 -22.37
CA LEU A 241 0.64 -10.00 -22.07
C LEU A 241 1.07 -10.14 -20.61
N ALA A 242 1.11 -11.36 -20.10
CA ALA A 242 1.54 -11.69 -18.73
C ALA A 242 0.83 -10.85 -17.65
N GLY A 243 -0.45 -10.58 -17.86
CA GLY A 243 -1.27 -9.83 -16.91
C GLY A 243 -0.95 -8.33 -16.88
N ILE A 244 -0.65 -7.68 -17.99
CA ILE A 244 -0.44 -6.23 -18.08
C ILE A 244 -1.58 -5.44 -17.41
N ASN A 245 -1.28 -4.28 -16.79
CA ASN A 245 -2.33 -3.47 -16.20
C ASN A 245 -3.01 -2.59 -17.25
N THR A 246 -4.29 -2.28 -17.03
CA THR A 246 -5.07 -1.40 -17.93
C THR A 246 -4.44 -0.01 -18.08
N VAL A 247 -3.83 0.53 -17.01
CA VAL A 247 -3.13 1.83 -17.10
C VAL A 247 -1.93 1.76 -18.03
N ASP A 248 -1.17 0.66 -18.00
CA ASP A 248 0.01 0.50 -18.85
C ASP A 248 -0.41 0.34 -20.34
N LEU A 249 -1.53 -0.34 -20.61
CA LEU A 249 -2.12 -0.39 -21.97
C LEU A 249 -2.63 0.97 -22.44
N PHE A 250 -3.29 1.73 -21.56
CA PHE A 250 -3.84 3.04 -21.89
C PHE A 250 -2.74 4.06 -22.23
N GLU A 251 -1.67 4.09 -21.42
CA GLU A 251 -0.55 5.03 -21.56
C GLU A 251 0.51 4.56 -22.59
N MET A 252 0.30 3.40 -23.23
CA MET A 252 1.27 2.81 -24.16
C MET A 252 1.49 3.74 -25.36
N LYS A 253 2.75 4.09 -25.61
CA LYS A 253 3.16 4.92 -26.74
C LYS A 253 3.68 4.06 -27.90
N LYS A 254 3.66 4.61 -29.11
CA LYS A 254 4.18 3.91 -30.32
C LYS A 254 5.63 3.52 -30.16
N GLU A 255 6.46 4.35 -29.53
CA GLU A 255 7.85 4.07 -29.25
C GLU A 255 8.09 2.86 -28.33
N ASN A 256 7.05 2.44 -27.61
CA ASN A 256 7.11 1.27 -26.76
C ASN A 256 6.95 -0.04 -27.54
N TYR A 257 6.48 -0.02 -28.77
CA TYR A 257 6.37 -1.23 -29.60
C TYR A 257 7.59 -1.34 -30.52
N ARG A 258 8.47 -2.28 -30.25
CA ARG A 258 9.72 -2.48 -30.96
C ARG A 258 9.99 -3.96 -31.17
N ASN A 259 10.35 -4.36 -32.40
CA ASN A 259 10.73 -5.73 -32.74
C ASN A 259 9.74 -6.81 -32.23
N GLY A 260 8.44 -6.55 -32.37
CA GLY A 260 7.40 -7.47 -31.92
C GLY A 260 7.20 -7.52 -30.39
N CYS A 261 7.83 -6.64 -29.62
CA CYS A 261 7.74 -6.58 -28.17
C CYS A 261 7.16 -5.24 -27.70
N LEU A 262 6.39 -5.28 -26.62
CA LEU A 262 6.00 -4.10 -25.85
C LEU A 262 7.06 -3.84 -24.77
N CYS A 263 7.80 -2.73 -24.93
CA CYS A 263 8.91 -2.31 -24.07
C CYS A 263 8.51 -1.05 -23.31
N TYR A 264 8.23 -1.16 -22.01
CA TYR A 264 7.71 -0.04 -21.23
C TYR A 264 8.12 -0.10 -19.76
N ASN A 265 8.00 1.05 -19.09
CA ASN A 265 8.21 1.16 -17.64
C ASN A 265 6.84 1.18 -16.95
N ARG A 266 6.60 0.23 -16.06
CA ARG A 266 5.31 0.05 -15.42
C ARG A 266 4.88 1.30 -14.66
N ALA A 267 3.76 1.91 -15.02
CA ALA A 267 3.29 3.20 -14.53
C ALA A 267 3.21 3.27 -12.98
N LYS A 268 2.76 2.18 -12.34
CA LYS A 268 2.57 2.14 -10.88
C LYS A 268 3.87 2.23 -10.08
N THR A 269 4.98 1.70 -10.60
CA THR A 269 6.20 1.46 -9.80
C THR A 269 7.46 2.10 -10.39
N LYS A 270 7.42 2.70 -11.57
CA LYS A 270 8.58 3.32 -12.24
C LYS A 270 9.32 4.37 -11.40
N LYS A 271 8.59 5.13 -10.56
CA LYS A 271 9.19 6.18 -9.72
C LYS A 271 9.75 5.66 -8.38
N THR A 272 9.52 4.41 -8.03
CA THR A 272 9.90 3.85 -6.71
C THR A 272 10.91 2.72 -6.81
N ARG A 273 11.18 2.21 -8.02
CA ARG A 273 12.12 1.12 -8.27
C ARG A 273 13.39 1.67 -8.94
N THR A 274 14.53 1.14 -8.56
CA THR A 274 15.85 1.51 -9.11
C THR A 274 16.05 1.03 -10.56
N ASP A 275 15.27 0.04 -11.02
CA ASP A 275 15.26 -0.47 -12.39
C ASP A 275 14.13 0.17 -13.24
N ASP A 276 13.57 1.32 -12.78
CA ASP A 276 12.46 2.03 -13.41
C ASP A 276 11.26 1.14 -13.76
N ALA A 277 11.19 -0.06 -13.16
CA ALA A 277 10.19 -1.09 -13.44
C ALA A 277 10.05 -1.41 -14.93
N TYR A 278 11.18 -1.45 -15.66
CA TYR A 278 11.21 -1.79 -17.09
C TYR A 278 10.79 -3.24 -17.32
N ILE A 279 10.05 -3.47 -18.40
CA ILE A 279 9.66 -4.78 -18.89
C ILE A 279 9.60 -4.78 -20.42
N ALA A 280 9.99 -5.87 -21.02
CA ALA A 280 9.78 -6.18 -22.43
C ALA A 280 8.97 -7.46 -22.55
N MET A 281 7.78 -7.39 -23.14
CA MET A 281 6.91 -8.56 -23.34
C MET A 281 6.66 -8.77 -24.83
N ARG A 282 6.93 -9.99 -25.32
CA ARG A 282 6.69 -10.38 -26.70
C ARG A 282 5.18 -10.41 -26.97
N VAL A 283 4.78 -9.87 -28.10
CA VAL A 283 3.39 -9.92 -28.60
C VAL A 283 3.20 -11.24 -29.34
N GLU A 284 2.45 -12.13 -28.72
CA GLU A 284 2.18 -13.44 -29.32
C GLU A 284 1.16 -13.32 -30.48
N PRO A 285 1.26 -14.20 -31.52
CA PRO A 285 0.41 -14.12 -32.71
C PRO A 285 -1.10 -14.09 -32.41
N VAL A 286 -1.53 -14.73 -31.33
CA VAL A 286 -2.95 -14.83 -30.91
C VAL A 286 -3.60 -13.48 -30.60
N ILE A 287 -2.80 -12.44 -30.27
CA ILE A 287 -3.32 -11.09 -30.00
C ILE A 287 -2.95 -10.07 -31.07
N GLN A 288 -2.16 -10.45 -32.08
CA GLN A 288 -1.79 -9.54 -33.15
C GLN A 288 -3.01 -8.89 -33.84
N PRO A 289 -4.12 -9.62 -34.15
CA PRO A 289 -5.32 -8.98 -34.72
C PRO A 289 -5.97 -7.95 -33.80
N LEU A 290 -5.87 -8.13 -32.46
CA LEU A 290 -6.39 -7.15 -31.50
C LEU A 290 -5.48 -5.91 -31.41
N MET A 291 -4.16 -6.11 -31.49
CA MET A 291 -3.22 -5.00 -31.59
C MET A 291 -3.55 -4.12 -32.79
N GLU A 292 -3.71 -4.71 -33.98
CA GLU A 292 -4.04 -4.02 -35.23
C GLU A 292 -5.40 -3.32 -35.15
N LYS A 293 -6.43 -3.98 -34.62
CA LYS A 293 -7.77 -3.42 -34.43
C LYS A 293 -7.80 -2.12 -33.64
N TYR A 294 -6.97 -2.02 -32.60
CA TYR A 294 -6.94 -0.88 -31.69
C TYR A 294 -5.79 0.09 -31.93
N LEU A 295 -4.99 -0.09 -32.99
CA LEU A 295 -3.93 0.87 -33.34
C LEU A 295 -4.49 2.29 -33.50
N ALA A 296 -3.76 3.25 -32.95
CA ALA A 296 -4.05 4.67 -33.14
C ALA A 296 -3.53 5.16 -34.51
N GLU A 297 -4.09 6.29 -34.98
CA GLU A 297 -3.67 6.95 -36.23
C GLU A 297 -2.17 7.25 -36.25
N PRO A 298 -1.51 7.33 -37.43
CA PRO A 298 -0.07 7.52 -37.53
C PRO A 298 0.49 8.71 -36.73
N ASN A 299 -0.26 9.81 -36.65
CA ASN A 299 0.14 11.05 -35.96
C ASN A 299 -0.17 11.05 -34.46
N ASP A 300 -0.86 10.04 -33.92
CA ASP A 300 -1.15 9.93 -32.51
C ASP A 300 0.10 9.44 -31.78
N PRO A 301 0.52 10.03 -30.64
CA PRO A 301 1.67 9.56 -29.87
C PRO A 301 1.44 8.22 -29.18
N TYR A 302 0.18 7.87 -28.93
CA TYR A 302 -0.20 6.61 -28.27
C TYR A 302 -0.24 5.44 -29.27
N LEU A 303 0.04 4.25 -28.76
CA LEU A 303 -0.04 3.02 -29.57
C LEU A 303 -1.49 2.67 -29.90
N PHE A 304 -2.39 2.81 -28.90
CA PHE A 304 -3.77 2.44 -29.01
C PHE A 304 -4.70 3.66 -29.03
N ARG A 305 -5.79 3.58 -29.79
CA ARG A 305 -6.80 4.65 -29.94
C ARG A 305 -7.76 4.80 -28.75
N PHE A 306 -7.45 4.21 -27.58
CA PHE A 306 -8.32 4.29 -26.38
C PHE A 306 -8.53 5.72 -25.90
N HIS A 307 -7.56 6.60 -26.09
CA HIS A 307 -7.64 8.03 -25.78
C HIS A 307 -8.71 8.80 -26.57
N LYS A 308 -9.17 8.27 -27.72
CA LYS A 308 -10.29 8.88 -28.47
C LYS A 308 -11.62 8.71 -27.75
N ARG A 309 -11.73 7.73 -26.86
CA ARG A 309 -12.98 7.38 -26.18
C ARG A 309 -12.97 7.66 -24.68
N PHE A 310 -11.82 7.53 -24.02
CA PHE A 310 -11.68 7.66 -22.60
C PHE A 310 -10.75 8.82 -22.26
N CYS A 311 -11.16 9.66 -21.30
CA CYS A 311 -10.40 10.85 -20.94
C CYS A 311 -9.15 10.52 -20.11
N ASP A 312 -9.16 9.41 -19.37
CA ASP A 312 -8.06 8.97 -18.50
C ASP A 312 -8.04 7.46 -18.30
N SER A 313 -7.00 6.95 -17.71
CA SER A 313 -6.81 5.51 -17.43
C SER A 313 -7.82 4.96 -16.43
N ASP A 314 -8.41 5.76 -15.55
CA ASP A 314 -9.43 5.33 -14.60
C ASP A 314 -10.78 5.15 -15.32
N SER A 315 -11.17 6.06 -16.22
CA SER A 315 -12.35 5.94 -17.05
C SER A 315 -12.24 4.77 -18.05
N PHE A 316 -11.05 4.55 -18.61
CA PHE A 316 -10.78 3.37 -19.44
C PHE A 316 -10.95 2.07 -18.64
N CYS A 317 -10.33 1.96 -17.48
CA CYS A 317 -10.45 0.78 -16.62
C CYS A 317 -11.92 0.54 -16.19
N ALA A 318 -12.65 1.61 -15.89
CA ALA A 318 -14.09 1.53 -15.57
C ALA A 318 -14.92 1.02 -16.76
N GLY A 319 -14.64 1.52 -17.97
CA GLY A 319 -15.27 1.08 -19.22
C GLY A 319 -15.01 -0.40 -19.51
N VAL A 320 -13.74 -0.83 -19.43
CA VAL A 320 -13.34 -2.24 -19.57
C VAL A 320 -14.09 -3.13 -18.57
N ASN A 321 -14.09 -2.75 -17.29
CA ASN A 321 -14.78 -3.52 -16.24
C ASN A 321 -16.30 -3.56 -16.46
N ASN A 322 -16.90 -2.49 -16.97
CA ASN A 322 -18.33 -2.48 -17.29
C ASN A 322 -18.65 -3.44 -18.46
N GLY A 323 -17.82 -3.44 -19.50
CA GLY A 323 -17.94 -4.39 -20.61
C GLY A 323 -17.82 -5.84 -20.15
N ILE A 324 -16.82 -6.17 -19.34
CA ILE A 324 -16.64 -7.50 -18.75
C ILE A 324 -17.89 -7.94 -17.98
N LYS A 325 -18.44 -7.03 -17.13
CA LYS A 325 -19.65 -7.33 -16.35
C LYS A 325 -20.88 -7.56 -17.22
N GLN A 326 -21.00 -6.91 -18.37
CA GLN A 326 -22.09 -7.14 -19.32
C GLN A 326 -22.00 -8.57 -19.87
N ILE A 327 -20.80 -9.03 -20.26
CA ILE A 327 -20.59 -10.42 -20.70
C ILE A 327 -20.85 -11.41 -19.55
N CYS A 328 -20.40 -11.12 -18.34
CA CYS A 328 -20.69 -11.98 -17.18
C CYS A 328 -22.20 -12.14 -16.94
N ARG A 329 -22.98 -11.06 -17.12
CA ARG A 329 -24.45 -11.13 -17.00
C ARG A 329 -25.08 -11.97 -18.10
N SER A 330 -24.63 -11.84 -19.36
CA SER A 330 -25.12 -12.68 -20.44
C SER A 330 -24.82 -14.17 -20.26
N LEU A 331 -23.73 -14.46 -19.54
CA LEU A 331 -23.35 -15.83 -19.13
C LEU A 331 -24.05 -16.30 -17.84
N GLY A 332 -24.92 -15.50 -17.23
CA GLY A 332 -25.62 -15.86 -15.98
C GLY A 332 -24.71 -15.88 -14.74
N ILE A 333 -23.52 -15.24 -14.80
CA ILE A 333 -22.59 -15.22 -13.66
C ILE A 333 -23.12 -14.28 -12.56
N PRO A 334 -23.29 -14.76 -11.30
CA PRO A 334 -23.79 -13.97 -10.19
C PRO A 334 -22.95 -12.72 -9.92
N LYS A 335 -23.57 -11.66 -9.42
CA LYS A 335 -22.93 -10.34 -9.21
C LYS A 335 -21.65 -10.42 -8.37
N GLU A 336 -21.62 -11.28 -7.37
CA GLU A 336 -20.51 -11.49 -6.43
C GLU A 336 -19.30 -12.17 -7.10
N LYS A 337 -19.56 -12.96 -8.16
CA LYS A 337 -18.55 -13.72 -8.91
C LYS A 337 -18.18 -13.08 -10.23
N GLN A 338 -18.74 -11.90 -10.58
CA GLN A 338 -18.44 -11.24 -11.84
C GLN A 338 -16.97 -10.88 -11.98
N TYR A 339 -16.44 -11.10 -13.17
CA TYR A 339 -15.04 -10.85 -13.50
C TYR A 339 -14.76 -9.36 -13.64
N ARG A 340 -13.48 -9.03 -13.58
CA ARG A 340 -12.91 -7.69 -13.80
C ARG A 340 -11.61 -7.84 -14.58
N ALA A 341 -11.08 -6.77 -15.12
CA ALA A 341 -9.77 -6.75 -15.78
C ALA A 341 -8.67 -7.44 -14.92
N TYR A 342 -8.69 -7.19 -13.61
CA TYR A 342 -7.72 -7.78 -12.69
C TYR A 342 -7.91 -9.28 -12.46
N THR A 343 -9.08 -9.83 -12.73
CA THR A 343 -9.35 -11.30 -12.74
C THR A 343 -8.44 -12.00 -13.75
N PHE A 344 -8.33 -11.47 -14.97
CA PHE A 344 -7.50 -12.07 -16.02
C PHE A 344 -5.99 -12.00 -15.69
N ARG A 345 -5.56 -10.94 -15.00
CA ARG A 345 -4.21 -10.88 -14.45
C ARG A 345 -3.96 -11.94 -13.35
N HIS A 346 -4.92 -12.17 -12.46
CA HIS A 346 -4.82 -13.23 -11.45
C HIS A 346 -4.86 -14.62 -12.09
N THR A 347 -5.72 -14.80 -13.10
CA THR A 347 -5.82 -16.05 -13.87
C THR A 347 -4.49 -16.38 -14.53
N TRP A 348 -3.85 -15.42 -15.20
CA TRP A 348 -2.53 -15.65 -15.78
C TRP A 348 -1.53 -16.16 -14.75
N GLY A 349 -1.40 -15.48 -13.61
CA GLY A 349 -0.46 -15.88 -12.55
C GLY A 349 -0.80 -17.24 -11.95
N THR A 350 -2.08 -17.55 -11.78
CA THR A 350 -2.55 -18.84 -11.25
C THR A 350 -2.26 -19.98 -12.21
N VAL A 351 -2.58 -19.83 -13.50
CA VAL A 351 -2.31 -20.83 -14.53
C VAL A 351 -0.81 -21.02 -14.73
N ALA A 352 -0.03 -19.93 -14.75
CA ALA A 352 1.43 -20.02 -14.85
C ALA A 352 2.03 -20.90 -13.74
N GLN A 353 1.60 -20.68 -12.49
CA GLN A 353 2.11 -21.42 -11.34
C GLN A 353 1.55 -22.84 -11.26
N ASN A 354 0.22 -22.99 -11.31
CA ASN A 354 -0.44 -24.23 -10.97
C ASN A 354 -0.51 -25.22 -12.13
N ASP A 355 -0.62 -24.72 -13.37
CA ASP A 355 -0.86 -25.54 -14.55
C ASP A 355 0.37 -25.61 -15.48
N CYS A 356 1.18 -24.54 -15.53
CA CYS A 356 2.41 -24.51 -16.34
C CYS A 356 3.70 -24.81 -15.54
N GLY A 357 3.59 -25.03 -14.21
CA GLY A 357 4.69 -25.43 -13.35
C GLY A 357 5.73 -24.33 -13.07
N ALA A 358 5.38 -23.05 -13.29
CA ALA A 358 6.28 -21.94 -13.03
C ALA A 358 6.49 -21.70 -11.53
N THR A 359 7.68 -21.34 -11.14
CA THR A 359 8.00 -20.89 -9.78
C THR A 359 7.40 -19.53 -9.50
N ILE A 360 7.22 -19.19 -8.21
CA ILE A 360 6.73 -17.87 -7.80
C ILE A 360 7.66 -16.75 -8.33
N ASP A 361 8.97 -17.00 -8.39
CA ASP A 361 9.94 -16.03 -8.88
C ASP A 361 9.81 -15.79 -10.40
N GLU A 362 9.57 -16.84 -11.20
CA GLU A 362 9.31 -16.70 -12.63
C GLU A 362 7.99 -15.96 -12.90
N VAL A 363 6.92 -16.31 -12.17
CA VAL A 363 5.63 -15.61 -12.26
C VAL A 363 5.81 -14.14 -11.90
N ALA A 364 6.52 -13.85 -10.82
CA ALA A 364 6.73 -12.49 -10.38
C ALA A 364 7.64 -11.72 -11.34
N PHE A 365 8.65 -12.34 -11.94
CA PHE A 365 9.48 -11.73 -12.98
C PHE A 365 8.65 -11.37 -14.22
N ALA A 366 7.86 -12.30 -14.76
CA ALA A 366 7.01 -12.06 -15.91
C ALA A 366 5.94 -11.00 -15.65
N MET A 367 5.39 -10.94 -14.43
CA MET A 367 4.42 -9.90 -14.02
C MET A 367 5.07 -8.58 -13.60
N ASN A 368 6.39 -8.45 -13.67
CA ASN A 368 7.17 -7.30 -13.23
C ASN A 368 6.87 -6.88 -11.77
N HIS A 369 6.80 -7.85 -10.87
CA HIS A 369 6.75 -7.59 -9.43
C HIS A 369 8.16 -7.35 -8.87
N SER A 370 8.28 -6.52 -7.83
CA SER A 370 9.56 -6.33 -7.13
C SER A 370 9.94 -7.60 -6.36
N HIS A 371 11.18 -8.06 -6.52
CA HIS A 371 11.75 -9.16 -5.73
C HIS A 371 12.81 -8.62 -4.78
N GLY A 372 12.95 -9.26 -3.61
CA GLY A 372 13.86 -8.84 -2.54
C GLY A 372 15.36 -8.95 -2.85
N ARG A 373 15.78 -9.36 -4.07
CA ARG A 373 17.19 -9.55 -4.46
C ARG A 373 17.68 -8.47 -5.42
N THR A 374 17.51 -7.21 -5.05
CA THR A 374 17.84 -6.04 -5.88
C THR A 374 19.32 -5.95 -6.24
N ILE A 375 20.22 -6.36 -5.35
CA ILE A 375 21.66 -6.25 -5.54
C ILE A 375 22.13 -7.21 -6.63
N THR A 376 21.71 -8.47 -6.61
CA THR A 376 22.13 -9.50 -7.60
C THR A 376 21.64 -9.16 -9.01
N ARG A 377 20.49 -8.52 -9.16
CA ARG A 377 19.95 -8.09 -10.46
C ARG A 377 20.79 -7.02 -11.15
N GLY A 378 21.49 -6.17 -10.40
CA GLY A 378 22.38 -5.15 -10.95
C GLY A 378 23.59 -5.72 -11.72
N TYR A 379 23.92 -6.98 -11.49
CA TYR A 379 25.02 -7.68 -12.18
C TYR A 379 24.60 -8.51 -13.40
N ILE A 380 23.28 -8.68 -13.62
CA ILE A 380 22.75 -9.56 -14.66
C ILE A 380 22.11 -8.71 -15.75
N LYS A 381 22.54 -8.89 -17.00
CA LYS A 381 21.84 -8.31 -18.15
C LYS A 381 20.41 -8.85 -18.20
N LEU A 382 19.43 -7.96 -18.20
CA LEU A 382 18.02 -8.33 -18.23
C LEU A 382 17.70 -9.05 -19.56
N ASP A 383 17.31 -10.31 -19.43
CA ASP A 383 16.76 -11.13 -20.51
C ASP A 383 15.31 -11.48 -20.17
N PHE A 384 14.39 -11.08 -21.02
CA PHE A 384 12.96 -11.34 -20.85
C PHE A 384 12.48 -12.60 -21.59
N SER A 385 13.37 -13.31 -22.32
CA SER A 385 12.98 -14.52 -23.04
C SER A 385 12.35 -15.59 -22.16
N PRO A 386 12.79 -15.85 -20.90
CA PRO A 386 12.08 -16.79 -20.03
C PRO A 386 10.63 -16.37 -19.71
N ALA A 387 10.37 -15.05 -19.58
CA ALA A 387 9.01 -14.54 -19.38
C ALA A 387 8.16 -14.71 -20.63
N TRP A 388 8.73 -14.57 -21.82
CA TRP A 388 8.02 -14.80 -23.09
C TRP A 388 7.64 -16.27 -23.27
N GLU A 389 8.58 -17.18 -22.97
CA GLU A 389 8.35 -18.63 -23.01
C GLU A 389 7.25 -19.06 -22.05
N LEU A 390 7.31 -18.55 -20.82
CA LEU A 390 6.26 -18.82 -19.83
C LEU A 390 4.90 -18.26 -20.30
N ASN A 391 4.88 -17.04 -20.85
CA ASN A 391 3.66 -16.43 -21.37
C ASN A 391 3.07 -17.25 -22.53
N ALA A 392 3.91 -17.73 -23.45
CA ALA A 392 3.47 -18.60 -24.54
C ALA A 392 2.87 -19.92 -24.03
N LYS A 393 3.49 -20.56 -23.02
CA LYS A 393 2.95 -21.78 -22.37
C LYS A 393 1.58 -21.54 -21.73
N VAL A 394 1.39 -20.41 -21.05
CA VAL A 394 0.10 -20.04 -20.42
C VAL A 394 -0.97 -19.83 -21.50
N ILE A 395 -0.63 -19.15 -22.59
CA ILE A 395 -1.54 -18.91 -23.73
C ILE A 395 -1.93 -20.24 -24.37
N ASP A 396 -0.96 -21.11 -24.64
CA ASP A 396 -1.19 -22.44 -25.21
C ASP A 396 -2.12 -23.27 -24.33
N PHE A 397 -1.83 -23.31 -23.03
CA PHE A 397 -2.65 -24.02 -22.04
C PHE A 397 -4.09 -23.54 -22.01
N ILE A 398 -4.32 -22.23 -22.03
CA ILE A 398 -5.66 -21.65 -21.93
C ILE A 398 -6.45 -21.81 -23.23
N PHE A 399 -5.84 -21.55 -24.40
CA PHE A 399 -6.59 -21.43 -25.64
C PHE A 399 -6.50 -22.64 -26.57
N PHE A 400 -5.41 -23.43 -26.50
CA PHE A 400 -5.14 -24.46 -27.49
C PHE A 400 -5.08 -25.88 -26.91
N SER A 401 -4.82 -26.05 -25.59
CA SER A 401 -4.84 -27.38 -24.98
C SER A 401 -6.24 -27.96 -24.97
N THR A 402 -6.44 -29.02 -25.70
CA THR A 402 -7.71 -29.76 -25.75
C THR A 402 -7.91 -30.60 -24.47
N ALA A 403 -9.17 -30.83 -24.07
CA ALA A 403 -9.57 -31.57 -22.87
C ALA A 403 -9.06 -33.03 -22.75
N LYS A 404 -8.32 -33.55 -23.76
CA LYS A 404 -7.72 -34.88 -23.72
C LYS A 404 -6.55 -35.03 -22.74
N SER A 405 -5.94 -33.94 -22.27
CA SER A 405 -4.89 -34.01 -21.25
C SER A 405 -5.43 -34.24 -19.82
N LYS A 406 -6.76 -34.21 -19.61
CA LYS A 406 -7.37 -34.46 -18.29
C LYS A 406 -7.35 -35.92 -17.85
N GLN A 407 -7.21 -36.89 -18.76
CA GLN A 407 -7.09 -38.30 -18.38
C GLN A 407 -5.67 -38.67 -17.89
N GLY A 408 -4.64 -37.96 -18.32
CA GLY A 408 -3.31 -38.04 -17.74
C GLY A 408 -3.19 -37.29 -16.40
N LEU A 409 -3.92 -36.16 -16.28
CA LEU A 409 -3.91 -35.31 -15.09
C LEU A 409 -4.84 -35.81 -13.96
N ALA A 410 -5.85 -36.64 -14.25
CA ALA A 410 -6.73 -37.20 -13.22
C ALA A 410 -6.01 -38.28 -12.38
N HIS A 411 -5.05 -39.02 -12.96
CA HIS A 411 -4.17 -39.92 -12.21
C HIS A 411 -3.20 -39.12 -11.33
N ASP A 412 -2.73 -37.96 -11.80
CA ASP A 412 -1.88 -37.04 -11.03
C ASP A 412 -2.64 -36.26 -9.94
N VAL A 413 -3.98 -36.10 -10.01
CA VAL A 413 -4.77 -35.33 -9.04
C VAL A 413 -5.16 -36.15 -7.81
N GLU A 414 -5.27 -37.48 -7.91
CA GLU A 414 -5.38 -38.33 -6.72
C GLU A 414 -4.04 -38.47 -5.98
N GLU A 415 -2.92 -38.47 -6.68
CA GLU A 415 -1.58 -38.29 -6.07
C GLU A 415 -1.35 -36.89 -5.48
N ARG A 416 -2.04 -35.85 -5.98
CA ARG A 416 -1.85 -34.44 -5.54
C ARG A 416 -2.52 -34.07 -4.22
N LYS A 417 -3.35 -34.91 -3.63
CA LYS A 417 -3.85 -34.68 -2.26
C LYS A 417 -2.78 -34.84 -1.20
N ASP A 418 -1.70 -35.56 -1.51
CA ASP A 418 -0.51 -35.70 -0.66
C ASP A 418 0.65 -34.75 -1.03
N THR A 419 0.56 -33.99 -2.12
CA THR A 419 1.66 -33.11 -2.60
C THR A 419 1.60 -31.68 -2.03
N MET A 420 1.32 -31.55 -0.74
CA MET A 420 1.52 -30.25 -0.06
C MET A 420 3.02 -29.92 0.13
N PHE A 421 3.92 -30.86 -0.22
CA PHE A 421 5.37 -30.71 -0.16
C PHE A 421 6.05 -31.34 -1.38
N ARG A 422 5.98 -30.71 -2.57
CA ARG A 422 7.04 -30.92 -3.56
C ARG A 422 8.29 -30.22 -3.04
N ILE A 423 9.16 -30.99 -2.47
CA ILE A 423 10.47 -30.54 -2.04
C ILE A 423 11.31 -30.40 -3.32
N ALA A 424 11.56 -29.17 -3.74
CA ALA A 424 12.57 -28.91 -4.78
C ALA A 424 13.93 -29.40 -4.28
N PRO A 425 14.81 -29.95 -5.13
CA PRO A 425 16.03 -30.66 -4.72
C PRO A 425 17.12 -29.80 -4.06
N LYS A 426 16.77 -28.66 -3.45
CA LYS A 426 17.69 -27.69 -2.83
C LYS A 426 17.34 -27.27 -1.39
N TYR A 427 16.34 -27.90 -0.74
CA TYR A 427 15.97 -27.49 0.63
C TYR A 427 16.55 -28.45 1.65
N MET A 428 17.16 -27.89 2.71
CA MET A 428 17.55 -28.67 3.89
C MET A 428 16.31 -29.10 4.65
N ILE A 429 16.15 -30.41 4.85
CA ILE A 429 15.08 -30.98 5.67
C ILE A 429 15.71 -31.54 6.92
N TYR A 430 15.08 -31.29 8.03
CA TYR A 430 15.35 -31.90 9.30
C TYR A 430 14.13 -32.72 9.71
N ALA A 431 14.31 -34.02 9.90
CA ALA A 431 13.23 -34.91 10.22
C ALA A 431 13.54 -35.81 11.41
N ARG A 432 12.55 -36.00 12.27
CA ARG A 432 12.64 -36.83 13.48
C ARG A 432 11.49 -37.79 13.56
N ALA A 433 11.76 -39.03 14.02
CA ALA A 433 10.75 -39.99 14.40
C ALA A 433 10.60 -40.04 15.91
N TYR A 434 9.34 -40.02 16.37
CA TYR A 434 8.97 -40.01 17.78
C TYR A 434 8.12 -41.23 18.13
N TYR A 435 8.41 -41.86 19.24
CA TYR A 435 7.57 -42.87 19.84
C TYR A 435 7.41 -42.55 21.33
N ARG A 436 6.15 -42.46 21.80
CA ARG A 436 5.82 -42.06 23.18
C ARG A 436 6.50 -40.76 23.67
N GLY A 437 6.74 -39.84 22.74
CA GLY A 437 7.34 -38.55 23.04
C GLY A 437 8.88 -38.49 23.00
N GLU A 438 9.55 -39.63 22.85
CA GLU A 438 11.00 -39.74 22.72
C GLU A 438 11.43 -39.74 21.26
N VAL A 439 12.56 -39.08 20.95
CA VAL A 439 13.17 -39.04 19.61
C VAL A 439 13.94 -40.33 19.41
N LEU A 440 13.55 -41.15 18.44
CA LEU A 440 14.18 -42.44 18.14
C LEU A 440 15.11 -42.43 16.93
N ALA A 441 14.85 -41.54 15.98
CA ALA A 441 15.68 -41.41 14.79
C ALA A 441 15.67 -39.97 14.27
N GLU A 442 16.80 -39.52 13.70
CA GLU A 442 16.94 -38.24 13.04
C GLU A 442 17.58 -38.39 11.65
N VAL A 443 17.13 -37.57 10.74
CA VAL A 443 17.74 -37.43 9.40
C VAL A 443 17.83 -35.95 9.06
N SER A 444 19.01 -35.50 8.68
CA SER A 444 19.22 -34.18 8.08
C SER A 444 19.90 -34.41 6.74
N ASP A 445 19.26 -34.03 5.64
CA ASP A 445 19.84 -34.22 4.33
C ASP A 445 19.31 -33.19 3.33
N ILE A 446 20.11 -32.93 2.28
CA ILE A 446 19.77 -32.03 1.19
C ILE A 446 19.32 -32.92 0.01
N GLY A 447 18.08 -32.71 -0.47
CA GLY A 447 17.72 -33.26 -1.76
C GLY A 447 16.74 -34.42 -1.81
N PHE A 448 15.78 -34.48 -0.86
CA PHE A 448 14.69 -35.43 -0.99
C PHE A 448 13.62 -34.95 -1.98
N SER A 449 13.20 -35.85 -2.85
CA SER A 449 12.14 -35.59 -3.83
C SER A 449 10.74 -35.98 -3.37
N ASN A 450 10.64 -36.74 -2.26
CA ASN A 450 9.38 -37.30 -1.78
C ASN A 450 9.41 -37.48 -0.25
N ILE A 451 8.31 -37.15 0.43
CA ILE A 451 8.13 -37.30 1.90
C ILE A 451 8.20 -38.77 2.33
N ASP A 452 7.63 -39.67 1.54
CA ASP A 452 7.63 -41.11 1.86
C ASP A 452 9.06 -41.68 1.87
N GLU A 453 9.98 -41.14 1.06
CA GLU A 453 11.41 -41.48 1.08
C GLU A 453 12.08 -41.06 2.41
N VAL A 454 11.71 -39.88 2.93
CA VAL A 454 12.21 -39.39 4.23
C VAL A 454 11.68 -40.27 5.37
N ILE A 455 10.38 -40.62 5.34
CA ILE A 455 9.75 -41.49 6.31
C ILE A 455 10.39 -42.89 6.26
N ALA A 456 10.60 -43.45 5.08
CA ALA A 456 11.24 -44.77 4.90
C ALA A 456 12.68 -44.79 5.45
N ARG A 457 13.46 -43.75 5.25
CA ARG A 457 14.82 -43.64 5.80
C ARG A 457 14.83 -43.49 7.32
N LEU A 458 13.86 -42.74 7.90
CA LEU A 458 13.69 -42.69 9.35
C LEU A 458 13.22 -44.01 9.90
N ALA A 459 12.29 -44.68 9.24
CA ALA A 459 11.79 -45.99 9.61
C ALA A 459 12.88 -47.06 9.64
N ALA A 460 13.80 -47.02 8.66
CA ALA A 460 14.96 -47.94 8.61
C ALA A 460 15.96 -47.75 9.77
N LYS A 461 15.91 -46.59 10.46
CA LYS A 461 16.76 -46.29 11.62
C LYS A 461 16.05 -46.55 12.97
N LEU A 462 14.78 -46.97 12.95
CA LEU A 462 14.03 -47.26 14.18
C LEU A 462 14.55 -48.54 14.83
N PRO A 463 14.65 -48.53 16.17
CA PRO A 463 15.07 -49.75 16.90
C PRO A 463 14.00 -50.85 16.81
N ASP A 464 14.43 -52.10 16.77
CA ASP A 464 13.56 -53.29 16.74
C ASP A 464 12.69 -53.41 17.99
N THR A 465 13.03 -52.75 19.07
CA THR A 465 12.31 -52.75 20.34
C THR A 465 10.92 -52.11 20.29
N ILE A 466 10.54 -51.40 19.20
CA ILE A 466 9.21 -50.87 19.02
C ILE A 466 8.26 -52.02 18.62
N PRO A 467 7.19 -52.28 19.39
CA PRO A 467 6.24 -53.34 19.05
C PRO A 467 5.55 -53.09 17.70
N ASP A 468 5.20 -54.19 17.00
CA ASP A 468 4.37 -54.11 15.80
C ASP A 468 3.00 -53.54 16.10
N ARG A 469 2.41 -52.82 15.13
CA ARG A 469 1.13 -52.11 15.23
C ARG A 469 1.11 -50.87 16.14
N CYS A 470 2.25 -50.40 16.61
CA CYS A 470 2.33 -49.11 17.30
C CYS A 470 2.44 -47.93 16.33
N ALA A 471 1.80 -46.83 16.70
CA ALA A 471 1.91 -45.57 15.94
C ALA A 471 3.23 -44.89 16.23
N VAL A 472 3.94 -44.48 15.17
CA VAL A 472 5.16 -43.66 15.21
C VAL A 472 4.87 -42.33 14.54
N GLN A 473 5.22 -41.27 15.20
CA GLN A 473 5.03 -39.90 14.69
C GLN A 473 6.31 -39.40 14.03
N PHE A 474 6.22 -38.98 12.78
CA PHE A 474 7.32 -38.38 12.02
C PHE A 474 7.10 -36.88 11.90
N ARG A 475 8.02 -36.06 12.39
CA ARG A 475 8.02 -34.63 12.25
C ARG A 475 9.07 -34.23 11.24
N ILE A 476 8.65 -33.56 10.18
CA ILE A 476 9.52 -33.14 9.08
C ILE A 476 9.47 -31.62 9.03
N LYS A 477 10.63 -30.98 9.22
CA LYS A 477 10.78 -29.53 9.19
C LYS A 477 11.61 -29.11 7.99
N ASN A 478 11.08 -28.18 7.21
CA ASN A 478 11.84 -27.49 6.17
C ASN A 478 12.58 -26.33 6.81
N VAL A 479 13.91 -26.37 6.80
CA VAL A 479 14.78 -25.39 7.51
C VAL A 479 14.72 -24.01 6.86
N ASP A 480 14.52 -23.94 5.53
CA ASP A 480 14.47 -22.64 4.83
C ASP A 480 13.17 -21.88 5.00
N THR A 481 12.06 -22.60 5.19
CA THR A 481 10.72 -21.99 5.32
C THR A 481 10.17 -22.01 6.72
N ASP A 482 10.88 -22.68 7.67
CA ASP A 482 10.48 -22.91 9.05
C ASP A 482 9.11 -23.61 9.20
N ARG A 483 8.67 -24.33 8.16
CA ARG A 483 7.41 -25.08 8.17
C ARG A 483 7.65 -26.51 8.66
N GLU A 484 6.78 -26.96 9.55
CA GLU A 484 6.80 -28.32 10.08
C GLU A 484 5.52 -29.06 9.66
N ALA A 485 5.67 -30.35 9.30
CA ALA A 485 4.58 -31.27 9.05
C ALA A 485 4.74 -32.50 9.94
N VAL A 486 3.63 -33.03 10.41
CA VAL A 486 3.58 -34.19 11.30
C VAL A 486 2.81 -35.29 10.61
N TYR A 487 3.43 -36.46 10.51
CA TYR A 487 2.83 -37.69 9.93
C TYR A 487 2.81 -38.78 10.99
N GLU A 488 1.76 -39.57 10.98
CA GLU A 488 1.65 -40.75 11.85
C GLU A 488 1.55 -41.99 10.98
N ARG A 489 2.40 -43.00 11.24
CA ARG A 489 2.42 -44.29 10.55
C ARG A 489 2.46 -45.42 11.58
N THR A 490 1.85 -46.51 11.23
CA THR A 490 1.82 -47.71 12.09
C THR A 490 2.88 -48.69 11.65
N LYS A 491 3.77 -49.13 12.56
CA LYS A 491 4.80 -50.13 12.27
C LYS A 491 4.14 -51.42 11.82
N GLY A 492 4.55 -51.97 10.68
CA GLY A 492 4.01 -53.22 10.09
C GLY A 492 2.86 -53.06 9.08
N LYS A 493 2.41 -51.82 8.78
CA LYS A 493 1.49 -51.50 7.68
C LYS A 493 2.02 -50.31 6.88
N GLY A 494 3.09 -50.53 6.11
CA GLY A 494 3.58 -49.53 5.16
C GLY A 494 4.50 -48.48 5.78
N PHE A 495 5.55 -48.90 6.44
CA PHE A 495 6.79 -48.09 6.48
C PHE A 495 7.48 -48.16 5.13
#